data_1cf1cf240a47b93a66f01a4bff3f03f7
#
_entry.id   1cf1cf240a47b93a66f01a4bff3f03f7
#
_cell.length_a   1.000
_cell.length_b   1.000
_cell.length_c   1.000
_cell.angle_alpha   90.00
_cell.angle_beta   90.00
_cell.angle_gamma   90.00
#
_symmetry.space_group_name_H-M   'P 1'
#
loop_
_entity.id
_entity.type
_entity.pdbx_description
1 polymer ?
#
loop_
_entity_poly.entity_id
_entity_poly.type
_entity_poly.pdbx_seq_one_letter_code
_entity_poly.pdbx_strand_id
1 'polypeptide(L)'
;MPDDLYHTDIVTWSRRQADALRRHVAGGPMSDVDWENVIEETGAIGRIEITEVSSNIFKAFVQGLKAVRWPDHPSVHDWYADSLTCLSLAQIRYHPSMATGIDLRANYSNARETVLAMNYGGSGGALPTI
;
A
#
# COMPACT_ATOMS: atom_id res chain seq x y z
N MET A 1 -14.40 32.21 -1.27
CA MET A 1 -13.19 31.44 -1.62
C MET A 1 -13.43 30.01 -1.36
N PRO A 2 -13.26 29.19 -2.37
CA PRO A 2 -13.25 27.77 -2.09
C PRO A 2 -12.10 27.49 -1.13
N ASP A 3 -12.44 26.84 -0.06
CA ASP A 3 -11.48 26.39 0.92
C ASP A 3 -10.71 25.23 0.30
N ASP A 4 -9.40 25.36 0.12
CA ASP A 4 -8.57 24.34 -0.50
C ASP A 4 -8.14 23.26 0.50
N LEU A 5 -8.95 22.98 1.51
CA LEU A 5 -8.66 22.00 2.55
C LEU A 5 -8.42 20.60 1.98
N TYR A 6 -9.13 20.24 0.94
CA TYR A 6 -8.96 18.92 0.29
C TYR A 6 -7.50 18.67 -0.10
N HIS A 7 -6.79 19.70 -0.57
CA HIS A 7 -5.40 19.59 -0.98
C HIS A 7 -4.39 19.96 0.10
N THR A 8 -4.79 20.72 1.11
CA THR A 8 -3.87 21.26 2.12
C THR A 8 -3.99 20.57 3.47
N ASP A 9 -5.18 20.08 3.84
CA ASP A 9 -5.44 19.41 5.12
C ASP A 9 -6.59 18.42 4.96
N ILE A 10 -6.27 17.26 4.43
CA ILE A 10 -7.26 16.20 4.15
C ILE A 10 -7.97 15.72 5.43
N VAL A 11 -7.31 15.78 6.59
CA VAL A 11 -7.92 15.33 7.85
C VAL A 11 -9.05 16.30 8.27
N THR A 12 -8.77 17.59 8.25
CA THR A 12 -9.80 18.60 8.54
C THR A 12 -10.91 18.58 7.50
N TRP A 13 -10.54 18.47 6.21
CA TRP A 13 -11.52 18.34 5.13
C TRP A 13 -12.46 17.15 5.36
N SER A 14 -11.91 15.96 5.65
CA SER A 14 -12.72 14.74 5.82
C SER A 14 -13.69 14.84 7.00
N ARG A 15 -13.25 15.45 8.11
CA ARG A 15 -14.11 15.69 9.27
C ARG A 15 -15.25 16.65 8.97
N ARG A 16 -14.97 17.75 8.26
CA ARG A 16 -15.98 18.70 7.82
C ARG A 16 -16.99 18.07 6.87
N GLN A 17 -16.52 17.24 5.93
CA GLN A 17 -17.41 16.55 5.00
C GLN A 17 -18.29 15.52 5.72
N ALA A 18 -17.74 14.76 6.66
CA ALA A 18 -18.53 13.84 7.47
C ALA A 18 -19.65 14.55 8.22
N ASP A 19 -19.35 15.72 8.81
CA ASP A 19 -20.35 16.54 9.51
C ASP A 19 -21.38 17.10 8.55
N ALA A 20 -20.98 17.58 7.38
CA ALA A 20 -21.89 18.08 6.36
C ALA A 20 -22.83 16.99 5.84
N LEU A 21 -22.30 15.77 5.64
CA LEU A 21 -23.09 14.61 5.24
C LEU A 21 -24.11 14.23 6.32
N ARG A 22 -23.73 14.24 7.59
CA ARG A 22 -24.65 13.96 8.69
C ARG A 22 -25.77 14.98 8.74
N ARG A 23 -25.45 16.27 8.56
CA ARG A 23 -26.46 17.34 8.51
C ARG A 23 -27.40 17.15 7.32
N HIS A 24 -26.87 16.79 6.16
CA HIS A 24 -27.67 16.54 4.96
C HIS A 24 -28.65 15.37 5.17
N VAL A 25 -28.16 14.28 5.73
CA VAL A 25 -29.02 13.11 6.03
C VAL A 25 -30.13 13.46 7.00
N ALA A 26 -29.87 14.39 7.93
CA ALA A 26 -30.87 14.89 8.89
C ALA A 26 -31.82 15.96 8.28
N GLY A 27 -31.76 16.21 6.98
CA GLY A 27 -32.63 17.16 6.28
C GLY A 27 -32.00 18.53 5.99
N GLY A 28 -30.68 18.68 6.25
CA GLY A 28 -29.96 19.90 5.96
C GLY A 28 -29.59 20.07 4.47
N PRO A 29 -28.93 21.20 4.14
CA PRO A 29 -28.63 21.51 2.75
C PRO A 29 -27.56 20.56 2.17
N MET A 30 -27.75 20.12 0.93
CA MET A 30 -26.76 19.34 0.20
C MET A 30 -25.60 20.22 -0.31
N SER A 31 -25.79 21.53 -0.36
CA SER A 31 -24.77 22.48 -0.83
C SER A 31 -23.55 22.59 0.09
N ASP A 32 -23.64 22.13 1.34
CA ASP A 32 -22.52 22.13 2.28
C ASP A 32 -21.52 20.99 2.02
N VAL A 33 -21.91 20.00 1.21
CA VAL A 33 -21.09 18.83 0.90
C VAL A 33 -20.28 19.09 -0.36
N ASP A 34 -19.00 18.85 -0.28
CA ASP A 34 -18.09 18.86 -1.44
C ASP A 34 -18.25 17.54 -2.20
N TRP A 35 -19.36 17.40 -2.93
CA TRP A 35 -19.74 16.14 -3.57
C TRP A 35 -18.68 15.59 -4.52
N GLU A 36 -18.04 16.45 -5.30
CA GLU A 36 -17.02 16.02 -6.26
C GLU A 36 -15.87 15.28 -5.57
N ASN A 37 -15.31 15.87 -4.52
CA ASN A 37 -14.21 15.26 -3.79
C ASN A 37 -14.66 14.12 -2.89
N VAL A 38 -15.86 14.17 -2.32
CA VAL A 38 -16.42 13.02 -1.56
C VAL A 38 -16.58 11.81 -2.45
N ILE A 39 -17.07 11.96 -3.66
CA ILE A 39 -17.21 10.88 -4.65
C ILE A 39 -15.82 10.34 -5.03
N GLU A 40 -14.86 11.23 -5.29
CA GLU A 40 -13.49 10.83 -5.63
C GLU A 40 -12.84 10.02 -4.50
N GLU A 41 -12.94 10.50 -3.26
CA GLU A 41 -12.36 9.81 -2.11
C GLU A 41 -13.04 8.46 -1.83
N THR A 42 -14.35 8.41 -1.98
CA THR A 42 -15.10 7.16 -1.82
C THR A 42 -14.63 6.13 -2.85
N GLY A 43 -14.45 6.55 -4.10
CA GLY A 43 -13.92 5.68 -5.15
C GLY A 43 -12.47 5.28 -4.95
N ALA A 44 -11.68 6.11 -4.26
CA ALA A 44 -10.26 5.86 -4.01
C ALA A 44 -10.01 4.85 -2.89
N ILE A 45 -10.95 4.65 -1.97
CA ILE A 45 -10.75 3.78 -0.80
C ILE A 45 -10.28 2.38 -1.21
N GLY A 46 -10.96 1.76 -2.17
CA GLY A 46 -10.61 0.42 -2.64
C GLY A 46 -9.22 0.37 -3.30
N ARG A 47 -8.88 1.40 -4.09
CA ARG A 47 -7.57 1.48 -4.75
C ARG A 47 -6.45 1.64 -3.73
N ILE A 48 -6.66 2.43 -2.69
CA ILE A 48 -5.68 2.64 -1.61
C ILE A 48 -5.45 1.34 -0.84
N GLU A 49 -6.49 0.62 -0.49
CA GLU A 49 -6.39 -0.66 0.21
C GLU A 49 -5.65 -1.70 -0.62
N ILE A 50 -5.93 -1.80 -1.92
CA ILE A 50 -5.22 -2.69 -2.83
C ILE A 50 -3.74 -2.32 -2.90
N THR A 51 -3.42 -1.03 -3.00
CA THR A 51 -2.05 -0.53 -3.04
C THR A 51 -1.29 -0.89 -1.75
N GLU A 52 -1.92 -0.75 -0.59
CA GLU A 52 -1.32 -1.12 0.69
C GLU A 52 -0.98 -2.62 0.77
N VAL A 53 -1.91 -3.48 0.36
CA VAL A 53 -1.67 -4.93 0.32
C VAL A 53 -0.55 -5.25 -0.66
N SER A 54 -0.61 -4.72 -1.87
CA SER A 54 0.41 -4.93 -2.91
C SER A 54 1.79 -4.45 -2.46
N SER A 55 1.87 -3.30 -1.81
CA SER A 55 3.12 -2.75 -1.28
C SER A 55 3.73 -3.64 -0.20
N ASN A 56 2.93 -4.19 0.70
CA ASN A 56 3.41 -5.11 1.72
C ASN A 56 3.91 -6.43 1.11
N ILE A 57 3.25 -6.93 0.08
CA ILE A 57 3.71 -8.11 -0.67
C ILE A 57 5.05 -7.82 -1.34
N PHE A 58 5.19 -6.67 -1.98
CA PHE A 58 6.45 -6.25 -2.60
C PHE A 58 7.58 -6.20 -1.57
N LYS A 59 7.37 -5.58 -0.42
CA LYS A 59 8.35 -5.52 0.66
C LYS A 59 8.71 -6.90 1.17
N ALA A 60 7.74 -7.80 1.30
CA ALA A 60 7.98 -9.19 1.70
C ALA A 60 8.88 -9.89 0.70
N PHE A 61 8.64 -9.73 -0.61
CA PHE A 61 9.50 -10.29 -1.64
C PHE A 61 10.90 -9.71 -1.59
N VAL A 62 11.05 -8.39 -1.46
CA VAL A 62 12.38 -7.75 -1.38
C VAL A 62 13.19 -8.32 -0.23
N GLN A 63 12.61 -8.36 0.96
CA GLN A 63 13.34 -8.84 2.14
C GLN A 63 13.65 -10.33 2.07
N GLY A 64 12.70 -11.14 1.58
CA GLY A 64 12.94 -12.57 1.38
C GLY A 64 14.00 -12.86 0.33
N LEU A 65 13.99 -12.13 -0.79
CA LEU A 65 14.99 -12.29 -1.85
C LEU A 65 16.38 -11.84 -1.40
N LYS A 66 16.49 -10.80 -0.57
CA LYS A 66 17.76 -10.41 0.04
C LYS A 66 18.36 -11.56 0.86
N ALA A 67 17.53 -12.22 1.66
CA ALA A 67 17.97 -13.37 2.46
C ALA A 67 18.42 -14.56 1.59
N VAL A 68 17.76 -14.77 0.47
CA VAL A 68 18.15 -15.82 -0.49
C VAL A 68 19.47 -15.47 -1.19
N ARG A 69 19.63 -14.21 -1.57
CA ARG A 69 20.80 -13.75 -2.32
C ARG A 69 22.07 -13.69 -1.47
N TRP A 70 21.95 -13.27 -0.22
CA TRP A 70 23.07 -13.16 0.72
C TRP A 70 22.78 -13.91 2.03
N PRO A 71 22.77 -15.26 1.98
CA PRO A 71 22.35 -16.09 3.12
C PRO A 71 23.32 -16.01 4.31
N ASP A 72 24.56 -15.60 4.09
CA ASP A 72 25.57 -15.50 5.13
C ASP A 72 25.72 -14.06 5.69
N HIS A 73 24.89 -13.12 5.22
CA HIS A 73 24.94 -11.76 5.69
C HIS A 73 24.47 -11.65 7.16
N PRO A 74 25.12 -10.79 7.98
CA PRO A 74 24.74 -10.63 9.40
C PRO A 74 23.28 -10.26 9.63
N SER A 75 22.65 -9.57 8.68
CA SER A 75 21.24 -9.12 8.77
C SER A 75 20.23 -10.13 8.22
N VAL A 76 20.64 -11.35 7.85
CA VAL A 76 19.75 -12.32 7.20
C VAL A 76 18.52 -12.64 8.04
N HIS A 77 18.66 -12.78 9.34
CA HIS A 77 17.54 -13.08 10.24
C HIS A 77 16.56 -11.91 10.33
N ASP A 78 17.06 -10.68 10.32
CA ASP A 78 16.22 -9.48 10.29
C ASP A 78 15.44 -9.40 8.98
N TRP A 79 16.05 -9.73 7.86
CA TRP A 79 15.39 -9.78 6.56
C TRP A 79 14.26 -10.81 6.53
N TYR A 80 14.48 -12.00 7.10
CA TYR A 80 13.43 -13.00 7.24
C TYR A 80 12.28 -12.51 8.11
N ALA A 81 12.60 -11.91 9.25
CA ALA A 81 11.59 -11.38 10.16
C ALA A 81 10.77 -10.26 9.49
N ASP A 82 11.43 -9.35 8.78
CA ASP A 82 10.77 -8.25 8.07
C ASP A 82 9.88 -8.79 6.94
N SER A 83 10.34 -9.80 6.20
CA SER A 83 9.55 -10.45 5.16
C SER A 83 8.26 -11.04 5.73
N LEU A 84 8.35 -11.78 6.83
CA LEU A 84 7.19 -12.37 7.48
C LEU A 84 6.24 -11.32 8.04
N THR A 85 6.78 -10.24 8.61
CA THR A 85 5.98 -9.13 9.12
C THR A 85 5.19 -8.46 7.99
N CYS A 86 5.84 -8.15 6.88
CA CYS A 86 5.17 -7.55 5.72
C CYS A 86 4.10 -8.47 5.14
N LEU A 87 4.38 -9.77 5.06
CA LEU A 87 3.40 -10.75 4.59
C LEU A 87 2.19 -10.82 5.53
N SER A 88 2.42 -10.82 6.84
CA SER A 88 1.34 -10.82 7.84
C SER A 88 0.47 -9.57 7.73
N LEU A 89 1.07 -8.40 7.52
CA LEU A 89 0.33 -7.15 7.31
C LEU A 89 -0.53 -7.22 6.05
N ALA A 90 -0.01 -7.80 4.97
CA ALA A 90 -0.77 -8.02 3.75
C ALA A 90 -1.96 -8.96 4.00
N GLN A 91 -1.75 -10.06 4.72
CA GLN A 91 -2.79 -11.04 5.02
C GLN A 91 -3.92 -10.45 5.86
N ILE A 92 -3.60 -9.59 6.82
CA ILE A 92 -4.59 -8.94 7.69
C ILE A 92 -5.54 -8.05 6.86
N ARG A 93 -5.01 -7.38 5.85
CA ARG A 93 -5.77 -6.42 5.01
C ARG A 93 -6.39 -7.05 3.78
N TYR A 94 -5.93 -8.22 3.37
CA TYR A 94 -6.36 -8.85 2.12
C TYR A 94 -7.80 -9.33 2.18
N HIS A 95 -8.55 -9.02 1.11
CA HIS A 95 -9.86 -9.59 0.82
C HIS A 95 -9.86 -10.17 -0.59
N PRO A 96 -10.60 -11.25 -0.84
CA PRO A 96 -10.63 -11.87 -2.19
C PRO A 96 -11.00 -10.92 -3.33
N SER A 97 -11.78 -9.88 -3.04
CA SER A 97 -12.12 -8.84 -4.03
C SER A 97 -10.91 -8.07 -4.54
N MET A 98 -9.78 -8.12 -3.85
CA MET A 98 -8.55 -7.45 -4.26
C MET A 98 -7.72 -8.24 -5.27
N ALA A 99 -8.03 -9.52 -5.46
CA ALA A 99 -7.21 -10.43 -6.26
C ALA A 99 -6.99 -9.94 -7.70
N THR A 100 -8.00 -9.35 -8.31
CA THR A 100 -7.91 -8.83 -9.68
C THR A 100 -7.06 -7.56 -9.80
N GLY A 101 -6.86 -6.85 -8.68
CA GLY A 101 -6.06 -5.62 -8.64
C GLY A 101 -4.61 -5.85 -8.21
N ILE A 102 -4.21 -7.10 -7.90
CA ILE A 102 -2.87 -7.44 -7.46
C ILE A 102 -2.24 -8.39 -8.47
N ASP A 103 -1.17 -7.94 -9.11
CA ASP A 103 -0.37 -8.76 -10.02
C ASP A 103 0.86 -9.27 -9.27
N LEU A 104 0.77 -10.49 -8.74
CA LEU A 104 1.85 -11.11 -7.96
C LEU A 104 3.11 -11.34 -8.79
N ARG A 105 2.95 -11.69 -10.07
CA ARG A 105 4.09 -11.94 -10.95
C ARG A 105 4.88 -10.66 -11.24
N ALA A 106 4.19 -9.60 -11.58
CA ALA A 106 4.82 -8.29 -11.80
C ALA A 106 5.46 -7.77 -10.51
N ASN A 107 4.78 -7.95 -9.39
CA ASN A 107 5.26 -7.57 -8.06
C ASN A 107 6.58 -8.29 -7.72
N TYR A 108 6.62 -9.60 -7.94
CA TYR A 108 7.83 -10.40 -7.75
C TYR A 108 8.95 -9.97 -8.70
N SER A 109 8.67 -9.78 -9.99
CA SER A 109 9.67 -9.35 -10.98
C SER A 109 10.30 -8.00 -10.59
N ASN A 110 9.50 -7.06 -10.14
CA ASN A 110 9.99 -5.75 -9.70
C ASN A 110 10.84 -5.88 -8.43
N ALA A 111 10.44 -6.71 -7.49
CA ALA A 111 11.22 -6.98 -6.27
C ALA A 111 12.56 -7.64 -6.61
N ARG A 112 12.55 -8.60 -7.50
CA ARG A 112 13.75 -9.28 -7.98
C ARG A 112 14.74 -8.31 -8.61
N GLU A 113 14.29 -7.46 -9.51
CA GLU A 113 15.14 -6.43 -10.13
C GLU A 113 15.69 -5.46 -9.10
N THR A 114 14.88 -5.08 -8.12
CA THR A 114 15.31 -4.20 -7.03
C THR A 114 16.45 -4.84 -6.24
N VAL A 115 16.32 -6.12 -5.88
CA VAL A 115 17.35 -6.83 -5.12
C VAL A 115 18.60 -7.05 -5.97
N LEU A 116 18.46 -7.34 -7.26
CA LEU A 116 19.61 -7.49 -8.17
C LEU A 116 20.45 -6.21 -8.30
N ALA A 117 19.84 -5.05 -8.09
CA ALA A 117 20.53 -3.77 -8.08
C ALA A 117 21.23 -3.44 -6.75
N MET A 118 20.98 -4.23 -5.71
CA MET A 118 21.58 -4.04 -4.38
C MET A 118 22.94 -4.73 -4.27
N ASN A 119 23.78 -4.22 -3.35
CA ASN A 119 25.08 -4.81 -3.04
C ASN A 119 25.28 -4.88 -1.52
N TYR A 120 25.29 -6.10 -0.99
CA TYR A 120 25.53 -6.39 0.42
C TYR A 120 26.76 -7.28 0.59
N GLY A 121 27.91 -6.83 0.06
CA GLY A 121 29.18 -7.57 0.17
C GLY A 121 29.46 -8.45 -1.05
N GLY A 122 29.12 -7.98 -2.23
CA GLY A 122 29.37 -8.69 -3.48
C GLY A 122 28.11 -8.93 -4.32
N SER A 123 28.27 -9.70 -5.38
CA SER A 123 27.21 -9.96 -6.35
C SER A 123 26.09 -10.88 -5.84
N GLY A 124 26.32 -11.57 -4.72
CA GLY A 124 25.33 -12.48 -4.14
C GLY A 124 25.01 -13.71 -4.99
N GLY A 125 24.12 -14.56 -4.47
CA GLY A 125 23.64 -15.74 -5.14
C GLY A 125 22.57 -15.46 -6.20
N ALA A 126 22.28 -16.44 -7.04
CA ALA A 126 21.22 -16.35 -8.03
C ALA A 126 19.84 -16.27 -7.37
N LEU A 127 18.94 -15.53 -8.00
CA LEU A 127 17.53 -15.45 -7.58
C LEU A 127 16.65 -16.26 -8.53
N PRO A 128 15.60 -16.92 -8.01
CA PRO A 128 14.70 -17.68 -8.86
C PRO A 128 13.93 -16.78 -9.82
N THR A 129 13.62 -17.32 -10.99
CA THR A 129 12.71 -16.73 -11.98
C THR A 129 11.39 -17.47 -11.98
N ILE A 130 10.32 -16.77 -12.32
CA ILE A 130 9.00 -17.35 -12.49
C ILE A 130 8.41 -17.02 -13.85
#